data_5e6b910524543fbff870dcc3818a9afe
#
_entry.id   5e6b910524543fbff870dcc3818a9afe
#
_cell.length_a   1.000
_cell.length_b   1.000
_cell.length_c   1.000
_cell.angle_alpha   90.00
_cell.angle_beta   90.00
_cell.angle_gamma   90.00
#
_symmetry.space_group_name_H-M   'P 1'
#
loop_
_entity.id
_entity.type
_entity.pdbx_description
1 polymer ?
#
loop_
_entity_poly.entity_id
_entity_poly.type
_entity_poly.pdbx_seq_one_letter_code
_entity_poly.pdbx_strand_id
1 'polypeptide(L)'
;GDSGQAAKRTSTLVKNTDDILVLVNKEYALPSDWEPNDLVEPKVSFSAKKGSEVRKMIKPAAKALEELFSQAKDDGVNLFASSGYRSFKLQKSIFQRNVKAYGSEEKANRVSAYPGESEHQTGLAMDVTCAKIGYGLEESFADTAEGKWLKKNAAQFGFIIRYQKGKEKVTGYSY
;
A
#
# COMPACT_ATOMS: atom_id res chain seq x y z
N GLY A 1 4.24 -24.69 11.39
CA GLY A 1 3.72 -23.38 11.38
C GLY A 1 3.08 -23.03 12.71
N ASP A 2 3.75 -22.24 13.45
CA ASP A 2 3.31 -21.94 14.80
C ASP A 2 2.26 -20.84 14.79
N SER A 3 1.01 -21.23 14.67
CA SER A 3 -0.14 -20.32 14.78
C SER A 3 -0.24 -19.68 16.17
N GLY A 4 0.47 -20.20 17.15
CA GLY A 4 0.45 -19.71 18.52
C GLY A 4 1.12 -18.35 18.70
N GLN A 5 2.08 -17.98 17.83
CA GLN A 5 2.76 -16.69 17.94
C GLN A 5 1.90 -15.52 17.44
N ALA A 6 1.05 -15.75 16.45
CA ALA A 6 0.12 -14.71 15.98
C ALA A 6 -0.88 -14.31 17.10
N ALA A 7 -1.27 -15.25 17.97
CA ALA A 7 -2.16 -14.99 19.10
C ALA A 7 -1.53 -14.11 20.19
N LYS A 8 -0.21 -13.95 20.20
CA LYS A 8 0.51 -13.10 21.17
C LYS A 8 0.60 -11.64 20.76
N ARG A 9 0.16 -11.30 19.54
CA ARG A 9 0.13 -9.92 19.09
C ARG A 9 -0.89 -9.12 19.89
N THR A 10 -0.54 -7.90 20.24
CA THR A 10 -1.38 -6.99 21.03
C THR A 10 -2.16 -5.99 20.19
N SER A 11 -2.13 -6.13 18.87
CA SER A 11 -2.90 -5.25 17.98
C SER A 11 -4.41 -5.41 18.22
N THR A 12 -5.11 -4.29 18.20
CA THR A 12 -6.56 -4.23 18.37
C THR A 12 -7.25 -4.35 17.01
N LEU A 13 -8.25 -5.22 16.91
CA LEU A 13 -9.06 -5.32 15.70
C LEU A 13 -9.89 -4.06 15.49
N VAL A 14 -9.93 -3.60 14.25
CA VAL A 14 -10.70 -2.44 13.84
C VAL A 14 -12.20 -2.78 13.85
N LYS A 15 -13.01 -1.90 14.46
CA LYS A 15 -14.47 -2.10 14.56
C LYS A 15 -15.24 -1.54 13.37
N ASN A 16 -14.78 -0.44 12.79
CA ASN A 16 -15.44 0.24 11.68
C ASN A 16 -14.69 -0.02 10.36
N THR A 17 -14.67 -1.29 9.94
CA THR A 17 -13.89 -1.75 8.79
C THR A 17 -14.38 -1.19 7.44
N ASP A 18 -15.63 -0.75 7.37
CA ASP A 18 -16.21 -0.17 6.16
C ASP A 18 -16.01 1.35 6.06
N ASP A 19 -15.44 1.97 7.10
CA ASP A 19 -15.15 3.40 7.09
C ASP A 19 -13.91 3.66 6.24
N ILE A 20 -14.01 4.61 5.31
CA ILE A 20 -12.90 5.02 4.45
C ILE A 20 -11.71 5.57 5.23
N LEU A 21 -11.93 6.05 6.45
CA LEU A 21 -10.90 6.56 7.34
C LEU A 21 -10.34 5.51 8.29
N VAL A 22 -10.63 4.23 8.05
CA VAL A 22 -10.14 3.15 8.90
C VAL A 22 -8.62 3.19 9.06
N LEU A 23 -8.16 3.14 10.30
CA LEU A 23 -6.74 3.14 10.63
C LEU A 23 -6.24 1.71 10.80
N VAL A 24 -5.21 1.37 10.07
CA VAL A 24 -4.56 0.06 10.14
C VAL A 24 -3.05 0.25 10.27
N ASN A 25 -2.47 -0.33 11.29
CA ASN A 25 -1.03 -0.28 11.55
C ASN A 25 -0.64 -1.36 12.58
N LYS A 26 0.51 -1.23 13.21
CA LYS A 26 0.97 -2.19 14.24
C LYS A 26 0.08 -2.25 15.47
N GLU A 27 -0.77 -1.24 15.71
CA GLU A 27 -1.68 -1.18 16.85
C GLU A 27 -3.11 -1.61 16.48
N TYR A 28 -3.52 -1.42 15.22
CA TYR A 28 -4.87 -1.70 14.72
C TYR A 28 -4.81 -2.65 13.55
N ALA A 29 -5.53 -3.75 13.61
CA ALA A 29 -5.53 -4.78 12.58
C ALA A 29 -6.93 -5.03 12.03
N LEU A 30 -6.99 -5.39 10.75
CA LEU A 30 -8.22 -5.85 10.10
C LEU A 30 -8.45 -7.33 10.36
N PRO A 31 -9.73 -7.76 10.46
CA PRO A 31 -10.05 -9.18 10.52
C PRO A 31 -9.52 -9.96 9.31
N SER A 32 -9.23 -11.24 9.49
CA SER A 32 -8.65 -12.09 8.45
C SER A 32 -9.55 -12.29 7.23
N ASP A 33 -10.85 -12.21 7.44
CA ASP A 33 -11.86 -12.39 6.38
C ASP A 33 -12.38 -11.06 5.81
N TRP A 34 -11.90 -9.93 6.33
CA TRP A 34 -12.35 -8.63 5.85
C TRP A 34 -11.78 -8.34 4.46
N GLU A 35 -12.66 -7.88 3.60
CA GLU A 35 -12.35 -7.50 2.23
C GLU A 35 -13.13 -6.24 1.88
N PRO A 36 -12.48 -5.23 1.25
CA PRO A 36 -13.21 -4.03 0.86
C PRO A 36 -14.25 -4.33 -0.21
N ASN A 37 -15.36 -3.59 -0.16
CA ASN A 37 -16.30 -3.55 -1.27
C ASN A 37 -15.76 -2.62 -2.36
N ASP A 38 -16.29 -2.73 -3.57
CA ASP A 38 -16.01 -1.80 -4.68
C ASP A 38 -14.52 -1.67 -5.05
N LEU A 39 -13.78 -2.76 -5.03
CA LEU A 39 -12.41 -2.79 -5.55
C LEU A 39 -12.43 -2.64 -7.07
N VAL A 40 -11.72 -1.64 -7.57
CA VAL A 40 -11.59 -1.37 -9.01
C VAL A 40 -10.12 -1.15 -9.36
N GLU A 41 -9.79 -1.35 -10.64
CA GLU A 41 -8.47 -1.04 -11.15
C GLU A 41 -8.47 0.41 -11.65
N PRO A 42 -7.68 1.33 -11.03
CA PRO A 42 -7.58 2.69 -11.54
C PRO A 42 -6.96 2.69 -12.95
N LYS A 43 -7.40 3.67 -13.76
CA LYS A 43 -6.90 3.85 -15.14
C LYS A 43 -5.62 4.66 -15.11
N VAL A 44 -4.54 4.04 -14.68
CA VAL A 44 -3.21 4.63 -14.60
C VAL A 44 -2.16 3.66 -15.13
N SER A 45 -0.93 4.14 -15.31
CA SER A 45 0.19 3.27 -15.67
C SER A 45 0.60 2.39 -14.49
N PHE A 46 0.77 1.11 -14.74
CA PHE A 46 1.19 0.13 -13.73
C PHE A 46 2.51 -0.53 -14.09
N SER A 47 3.33 -0.80 -13.08
CA SER A 47 4.46 -1.70 -13.20
C SER A 47 4.05 -3.15 -12.87
N ALA A 48 2.93 -3.35 -12.18
CA ALA A 48 2.41 -4.66 -11.82
C ALA A 48 1.72 -5.35 -13.01
N LYS A 49 1.74 -6.68 -13.00
CA LYS A 49 1.16 -7.52 -14.04
C LYS A 49 -0.36 -7.36 -14.12
N LYS A 50 -0.90 -7.30 -15.34
CA LYS A 50 -2.34 -7.26 -15.60
C LYS A 50 -3.06 -8.44 -14.93
N GLY A 51 -4.25 -8.16 -14.38
CA GLY A 51 -5.09 -9.18 -13.75
C GLY A 51 -4.74 -9.45 -12.29
N SER A 52 -3.68 -8.86 -11.75
CA SER A 52 -3.32 -9.02 -10.35
C SER A 52 -4.23 -8.20 -9.43
N GLU A 53 -4.60 -8.77 -8.26
CA GLU A 53 -5.38 -8.03 -7.25
C GLU A 53 -4.66 -6.78 -6.75
N VAL A 54 -3.32 -6.75 -6.81
CA VAL A 54 -2.51 -5.61 -6.35
C VAL A 54 -2.66 -4.37 -7.24
N ARG A 55 -3.34 -4.47 -8.38
CA ARG A 55 -3.67 -3.32 -9.20
C ARG A 55 -4.93 -2.59 -8.75
N LYS A 56 -5.64 -3.10 -7.74
CA LYS A 56 -6.94 -2.59 -7.32
C LYS A 56 -6.86 -1.64 -6.12
N MET A 57 -7.82 -0.74 -6.06
CA MET A 57 -8.11 0.14 -4.93
C MET A 57 -9.62 0.24 -4.77
N ILE A 58 -10.09 0.75 -3.64
CA ILE A 58 -11.51 1.12 -3.53
C ILE A 58 -11.81 2.27 -4.49
N LYS A 59 -13.02 2.33 -5.00
CA LYS A 59 -13.42 3.24 -6.09
C LYS A 59 -13.08 4.71 -5.85
N PRO A 60 -13.37 5.33 -4.68
CA PRO A 60 -13.00 6.73 -4.46
C PRO A 60 -11.49 6.97 -4.48
N ALA A 61 -10.71 6.06 -3.91
CA ALA A 61 -9.25 6.16 -3.91
C ALA A 61 -8.68 5.98 -5.31
N ALA A 62 -9.25 5.07 -6.09
CA ALA A 62 -8.85 4.85 -7.49
C ALA A 62 -9.08 6.11 -8.33
N LYS A 63 -10.23 6.76 -8.16
CA LYS A 63 -10.55 8.01 -8.86
C LYS A 63 -9.57 9.13 -8.49
N ALA A 64 -9.26 9.27 -7.20
CA ALA A 64 -8.29 10.25 -6.73
C ALA A 64 -6.88 9.98 -7.29
N LEU A 65 -6.48 8.71 -7.38
CA LEU A 65 -5.19 8.32 -7.95
C LEU A 65 -5.11 8.66 -9.44
N GLU A 66 -6.20 8.45 -10.18
CA GLU A 66 -6.29 8.83 -11.60
C GLU A 66 -6.07 10.32 -11.79
N GLU A 67 -6.69 11.15 -10.94
CA GLU A 67 -6.54 12.61 -10.97
C GLU A 67 -5.10 13.02 -10.63
N LEU A 68 -4.51 12.40 -9.61
CA LEU A 68 -3.12 12.65 -9.21
C LEU A 68 -2.15 12.34 -10.37
N PHE A 69 -2.28 11.18 -10.98
CA PHE A 69 -1.41 10.74 -12.06
C PHE A 69 -1.60 11.57 -13.34
N SER A 70 -2.84 12.01 -13.59
CA SER A 70 -3.14 12.89 -14.71
C SER A 70 -2.45 14.24 -14.56
N GLN A 71 -2.51 14.84 -13.37
CA GLN A 71 -1.83 16.10 -13.09
C GLN A 71 -0.31 15.94 -13.19
N ALA A 72 0.23 14.84 -12.69
CA ALA A 72 1.65 14.54 -12.81
C ALA A 72 2.08 14.55 -14.28
N LYS A 73 1.32 13.87 -15.13
CA LYS A 73 1.60 13.81 -16.56
C LYS A 73 1.56 15.19 -17.21
N ASP A 74 0.59 16.03 -16.86
CA ASP A 74 0.49 17.39 -17.34
C ASP A 74 1.70 18.23 -16.91
N ASP A 75 2.28 17.93 -15.76
CA ASP A 75 3.48 18.57 -15.22
C ASP A 75 4.78 17.93 -15.73
N GLY A 76 4.70 17.00 -16.67
CA GLY A 76 5.87 16.33 -17.24
C GLY A 76 6.44 15.20 -16.39
N VAL A 77 5.67 14.68 -15.42
CA VAL A 77 6.09 13.63 -14.50
C VAL A 77 5.29 12.35 -14.78
N ASN A 78 6.00 11.25 -14.99
CA ASN A 78 5.39 9.95 -15.27
C ASN A 78 5.50 9.04 -14.05
N LEU A 79 4.39 8.88 -13.32
CA LEU A 79 4.26 7.98 -12.20
C LEU A 79 3.73 6.62 -12.64
N PHE A 80 4.13 5.57 -11.93
CA PHE A 80 3.62 4.21 -12.09
C PHE A 80 3.12 3.69 -10.76
N ALA A 81 1.94 3.08 -10.77
CA ALA A 81 1.43 2.36 -9.62
C ALA A 81 2.04 0.95 -9.60
N SER A 82 2.39 0.46 -8.43
CA SER A 82 3.02 -0.85 -8.28
C SER A 82 2.13 -1.82 -7.52
N SER A 83 1.88 -1.59 -6.23
CA SER A 83 1.11 -2.50 -5.39
C SER A 83 0.04 -1.74 -4.62
N GLY A 84 -1.22 -2.05 -4.92
CA GLY A 84 -2.40 -1.52 -4.23
C GLY A 84 -2.96 -2.52 -3.23
N TYR A 85 -4.22 -2.93 -3.43
CA TYR A 85 -4.87 -3.87 -2.54
C TYR A 85 -4.10 -5.19 -2.40
N ARG A 86 -3.96 -5.63 -1.17
CA ARG A 86 -3.47 -6.97 -0.83
C ARG A 86 -4.42 -7.59 0.19
N SER A 87 -4.93 -8.79 -0.14
CA SER A 87 -5.75 -9.56 0.79
C SER A 87 -4.95 -9.98 2.02
N PHE A 88 -5.65 -10.32 3.09
CA PHE A 88 -5.02 -10.90 4.28
C PHE A 88 -4.16 -12.12 3.90
N LYS A 89 -4.71 -12.99 3.05
CA LYS A 89 -4.03 -14.21 2.59
C LYS A 89 -2.72 -13.89 1.86
N LEU A 90 -2.73 -12.90 0.97
CA LEU A 90 -1.52 -12.50 0.25
C LEU A 90 -0.49 -11.90 1.20
N GLN A 91 -0.92 -11.02 2.11
CA GLN A 91 -0.02 -10.42 3.10
C GLN A 91 0.59 -11.49 4.02
N LYS A 92 -0.18 -12.50 4.39
CA LYS A 92 0.31 -13.64 5.17
C LYS A 92 1.41 -14.40 4.42
N SER A 93 1.22 -14.65 3.12
CA SER A 93 2.24 -15.30 2.28
C SER A 93 3.51 -14.49 2.19
N ILE A 94 3.39 -13.18 1.99
CA ILE A 94 4.52 -12.25 1.93
C ILE A 94 5.28 -12.26 3.26
N PHE A 95 4.56 -12.15 4.37
CA PHE A 95 5.15 -12.12 5.69
C PHE A 95 5.87 -13.43 6.02
N GLN A 96 5.26 -14.58 5.74
CA GLN A 96 5.87 -15.89 5.96
C GLN A 96 7.13 -16.09 5.13
N ARG A 97 7.13 -15.63 3.88
CA ARG A 97 8.33 -15.66 3.02
C ARG A 97 9.45 -14.82 3.62
N ASN A 98 9.12 -13.64 4.17
CA ASN A 98 10.09 -12.78 4.82
C ASN A 98 10.62 -13.38 6.13
N VAL A 99 9.78 -14.09 6.90
CA VAL A 99 10.23 -14.82 8.08
C VAL A 99 11.29 -15.85 7.71
N LYS A 100 11.08 -16.59 6.63
CA LYS A 100 12.07 -17.54 6.11
C LYS A 100 13.36 -16.85 5.67
N ALA A 101 13.22 -15.74 4.94
CA ALA A 101 14.36 -15.03 4.39
C ALA A 101 15.22 -14.34 5.45
N TYR A 102 14.59 -13.77 6.47
CA TYR A 102 15.26 -12.97 7.50
C TYR A 102 15.49 -13.72 8.83
N GLY A 103 14.88 -14.87 8.99
CA GLY A 103 15.13 -15.79 10.11
C GLY A 103 14.25 -15.61 11.33
N SER A 104 13.42 -14.56 11.40
CA SER A 104 12.49 -14.34 12.52
C SER A 104 11.33 -13.43 12.13
N GLU A 105 10.23 -13.51 12.89
CA GLU A 105 9.09 -12.61 12.72
C GLU A 105 9.48 -11.16 13.00
N GLU A 106 10.31 -10.92 14.01
CA GLU A 106 10.78 -9.57 14.35
C GLU A 106 11.50 -8.92 13.17
N LYS A 107 12.43 -9.64 12.56
CA LYS A 107 13.18 -9.15 11.40
C LYS A 107 12.27 -8.98 10.18
N ALA A 108 11.35 -9.91 9.96
CA ALA A 108 10.38 -9.82 8.87
C ALA A 108 9.49 -8.59 9.03
N ASN A 109 9.06 -8.28 10.26
CA ASN A 109 8.19 -7.13 10.54
C ASN A 109 8.87 -5.78 10.31
N ARG A 110 10.18 -5.75 10.16
CA ARG A 110 10.92 -4.52 9.78
C ARG A 110 10.74 -4.18 8.31
N VAL A 111 10.42 -5.15 7.48
CA VAL A 111 10.31 -4.99 6.01
C VAL A 111 8.89 -5.21 5.48
N SER A 112 8.01 -5.83 6.26
CA SER A 112 6.61 -6.06 5.88
C SER A 112 5.71 -6.11 7.10
N ALA A 113 4.47 -5.67 6.94
CA ALA A 113 3.48 -5.69 8.01
C ALA A 113 2.99 -7.11 8.30
N TYR A 114 2.62 -7.38 9.55
CA TYR A 114 1.85 -8.57 9.90
C TYR A 114 0.52 -8.59 9.12
N PRO A 115 0.01 -9.80 8.80
CA PRO A 115 -1.32 -9.91 8.21
C PRO A 115 -2.37 -9.19 9.08
N GLY A 116 -3.23 -8.41 8.45
CA GLY A 116 -4.22 -7.57 9.13
C GLY A 116 -3.72 -6.19 9.51
N GLU A 117 -2.42 -5.95 9.57
CA GLU A 117 -1.81 -4.67 9.95
C GLU A 117 -1.29 -3.87 8.76
N SER A 118 -1.51 -4.35 7.55
CA SER A 118 -1.11 -3.64 6.33
C SER A 118 -2.20 -2.69 5.85
N GLU A 119 -1.83 -1.44 5.57
CA GLU A 119 -2.72 -0.47 4.94
C GLU A 119 -3.21 -0.93 3.57
N HIS A 120 -2.46 -1.79 2.89
CA HIS A 120 -2.84 -2.34 1.59
C HIS A 120 -4.13 -3.18 1.65
N GLN A 121 -4.48 -3.74 2.80
CA GLN A 121 -5.73 -4.50 2.94
C GLN A 121 -6.96 -3.57 2.96
N THR A 122 -6.79 -2.30 3.26
CA THR A 122 -7.90 -1.32 3.23
C THR A 122 -8.38 -0.99 1.82
N GLY A 123 -7.55 -1.23 0.80
CA GLY A 123 -7.81 -0.77 -0.55
C GLY A 123 -7.55 0.72 -0.76
N LEU A 124 -6.97 1.41 0.24
CA LEU A 124 -6.68 2.85 0.20
C LEU A 124 -5.23 3.17 -0.14
N ALA A 125 -4.35 2.18 -0.09
CA ALA A 125 -2.92 2.37 -0.28
C ALA A 125 -2.45 1.93 -1.65
N MET A 126 -1.47 2.64 -2.19
CA MET A 126 -0.80 2.28 -3.45
C MET A 126 0.68 2.63 -3.35
N ASP A 127 1.54 1.65 -3.60
CA ASP A 127 2.96 1.90 -3.79
C ASP A 127 3.18 2.56 -5.15
N VAL A 128 3.98 3.63 -5.19
CA VAL A 128 4.25 4.41 -6.39
C VAL A 128 5.72 4.34 -6.73
N THR A 129 6.01 4.27 -8.02
CA THR A 129 7.38 4.15 -8.55
C THR A 129 7.52 4.92 -9.86
N CYS A 130 8.69 4.84 -10.46
CA CYS A 130 8.97 5.46 -11.76
C CYS A 130 10.02 4.65 -12.54
N ALA A 131 10.14 4.96 -13.85
CA ALA A 131 11.06 4.26 -14.74
C ALA A 131 12.54 4.47 -14.39
N LYS A 132 12.91 5.62 -13.83
CA LYS A 132 14.32 5.96 -13.52
C LYS A 132 14.97 4.99 -12.54
N ILE A 133 14.19 4.38 -11.66
CA ILE A 133 14.68 3.40 -10.69
C ILE A 133 14.28 1.97 -11.07
N GLY A 134 14.01 1.73 -12.37
CA GLY A 134 13.64 0.41 -12.87
C GLY A 134 12.33 -0.11 -12.29
N TYR A 135 11.39 0.78 -11.93
CA TYR A 135 10.12 0.45 -11.30
C TYR A 135 10.27 -0.25 -9.94
N GLY A 136 11.42 -0.07 -9.29
CA GLY A 136 11.66 -0.61 -7.96
C GLY A 136 10.92 0.17 -6.87
N LEU A 137 10.89 -0.40 -5.68
CA LEU A 137 10.36 0.25 -4.48
C LEU A 137 11.55 0.57 -3.57
N GLU A 138 12.29 1.62 -3.93
CA GLU A 138 13.56 1.98 -3.32
C GLU A 138 13.52 3.38 -2.73
N GLU A 139 14.33 3.61 -1.69
CA GLU A 139 14.49 4.95 -1.08
C GLU A 139 14.92 6.01 -2.09
N SER A 140 15.67 5.62 -3.12
CA SER A 140 16.10 6.50 -4.19
C SER A 140 14.93 7.15 -4.97
N PHE A 141 13.73 6.62 -4.89
CA PHE A 141 12.56 7.25 -5.49
C PHE A 141 12.35 8.68 -4.98
N ALA A 142 12.55 8.91 -3.69
CA ALA A 142 12.38 10.23 -3.07
C ALA A 142 13.30 11.29 -3.69
N ASP A 143 14.46 10.88 -4.22
CA ASP A 143 15.45 11.77 -4.83
C ASP A 143 15.17 12.05 -6.30
N THR A 144 14.23 11.33 -6.91
CA THR A 144 13.84 11.56 -8.30
C THR A 144 12.95 12.78 -8.43
N ALA A 145 12.85 13.34 -9.65
CA ALA A 145 11.88 14.40 -9.94
C ALA A 145 10.45 13.94 -9.68
N GLU A 146 10.15 12.67 -9.96
CA GLU A 146 8.86 12.03 -9.74
C GLU A 146 8.52 11.99 -8.25
N GLY A 147 9.46 11.56 -7.43
CA GLY A 147 9.28 11.50 -5.97
C GLY A 147 9.11 12.88 -5.34
N LYS A 148 9.89 13.86 -5.78
CA LYS A 148 9.77 15.25 -5.32
C LYS A 148 8.44 15.87 -5.70
N TRP A 149 7.97 15.62 -6.92
CA TRP A 149 6.66 16.06 -7.36
C TRP A 149 5.55 15.45 -6.52
N LEU A 150 5.62 14.15 -6.27
CA LEU A 150 4.63 13.43 -5.48
C LEU A 150 4.56 13.98 -4.06
N LYS A 151 5.70 14.21 -3.43
CA LYS A 151 5.76 14.79 -2.08
C LYS A 151 5.08 16.15 -2.00
N LYS A 152 5.26 16.98 -3.03
CA LYS A 152 4.67 18.32 -3.08
C LYS A 152 3.16 18.29 -3.32
N ASN A 153 2.65 17.33 -4.08
CA ASN A 153 1.31 17.39 -4.65
C ASN A 153 0.31 16.38 -4.08
N ALA A 154 0.76 15.32 -3.42
CA ALA A 154 -0.11 14.22 -3.00
C ALA A 154 -1.29 14.68 -2.12
N ALA A 155 -1.04 15.60 -1.18
CA ALA A 155 -2.07 16.07 -0.24
C ALA A 155 -3.23 16.76 -0.93
N GLN A 156 -3.01 17.45 -2.06
CA GLN A 156 -4.06 18.11 -2.84
C GLN A 156 -5.09 17.12 -3.37
N PHE A 157 -4.72 15.85 -3.53
CA PHE A 157 -5.57 14.80 -4.07
C PHE A 157 -6.10 13.87 -2.98
N GLY A 158 -5.90 14.22 -1.70
CA GLY A 158 -6.40 13.43 -0.58
C GLY A 158 -5.48 12.29 -0.15
N PHE A 159 -4.19 12.35 -0.51
CA PHE A 159 -3.23 11.31 -0.15
C PHE A 159 -2.21 11.78 0.88
N ILE A 160 -1.81 10.86 1.74
CA ILE A 160 -0.66 10.99 2.63
C ILE A 160 0.45 10.11 2.06
N ILE A 161 1.67 10.64 2.05
CA ILE A 161 2.84 9.82 1.70
C ILE A 161 3.36 9.16 2.96
N ARG A 162 3.56 7.84 2.88
CA ARG A 162 4.19 7.06 3.92
C ARG A 162 5.51 6.52 3.43
N TYR A 163 6.55 6.75 4.23
CA TYR A 163 7.89 6.23 3.96
C TYR A 163 8.12 5.00 4.83
N GLN A 164 8.14 3.82 4.21
CA GLN A 164 8.65 2.61 4.82
C GLN A 164 9.96 2.28 4.13
N LYS A 165 10.85 1.52 4.79
CA LYS A 165 12.15 1.16 4.23
C LYS A 165 12.03 0.78 2.76
N GLY A 166 12.64 1.60 1.88
CA GLY A 166 12.70 1.35 0.46
C GLY A 166 11.39 1.53 -0.30
N LYS A 167 10.33 2.09 0.33
CA LYS A 167 9.02 2.23 -0.31
C LYS A 167 8.43 3.61 -0.09
N GLU A 168 7.89 4.19 -1.16
CA GLU A 168 7.01 5.34 -1.07
C GLU A 168 5.59 4.92 -1.42
N LYS A 169 4.67 5.17 -0.51
CA LYS A 169 3.29 4.76 -0.61
C LYS A 169 2.36 5.95 -0.40
N VAL A 170 1.39 6.10 -1.27
CA VAL A 170 0.30 7.06 -1.04
C VAL A 170 -0.88 6.34 -0.38
N THR A 171 -1.47 6.96 0.63
CA THR A 171 -2.63 6.42 1.33
C THR A 171 -3.71 7.48 1.38
N GLY A 172 -4.91 7.13 0.93
CA GLY A 172 -6.07 8.00 1.03
C GLY A 172 -6.48 8.20 2.48
N TYR A 173 -6.80 9.44 2.84
CA TYR A 173 -7.13 9.78 4.22
C TYR A 173 -8.35 10.67 4.38
N SER A 174 -8.82 11.27 3.32
CA SER A 174 -9.94 12.21 3.41
C SER A 174 -10.73 12.24 2.11
N TYR A 175 -11.84 11.57 2.11
CA TYR A 175 -12.75 11.51 0.96
C TYR A 175 -14.16 11.91 1.35
#